data_bd762c2405643e2c7f089ea4c8e70478
#
_entry.id   bd762c2405643e2c7f089ea4c8e70478
#
_cell.length_a   1.000
_cell.length_b   1.000
_cell.length_c   1.000
_cell.angle_alpha   90.00
_cell.angle_beta   90.00
_cell.angle_gamma   90.00
#
_symmetry.space_group_name_H-M   'P 1'
#
loop_
_entity.id
_entity.type
_entity.pdbx_description
1 polymer ?
#
loop_
_entity_poly.entity_id
_entity_poly.type
_entity_poly.pdbx_seq_one_letter_code
_entity_poly.pdbx_strand_id
1 'polypeptide(L)'
;LQTETAQRLYHDHAAKMPIIDYHCHLIPEYVASDHRFDNLSKIWLEGDHYKWRAMRTNGVDEKYCTGKDTTDWEKFEKWAETVPYTMRNPLYHWTHLELKTAFGVTKLLNPASAREIYDHCTALLQRPEYHARGLMRRYNVEAVCTTDDPVDSLEHHIKVREDGFATRMLPTWRPDKAMAVEVPADFRAYMEKLSEVSGVAITKFADVIDALRVRHEFFGSVGCRLSDHGIEEFYAEDYTQAEIDAIFNKVYGGQTLTPEEIRKFKTAMLVEFATMDHEAGWTQQFHYGTIRNNNSR
;
A
#
# COMPACT_ATOMS: atom_id res chain seq x y z
N LEU A 1 10.09 -21.34 16.69
CA LEU A 1 9.06 -22.39 16.72
C LEU A 1 9.25 -23.22 17.98
N GLN A 2 8.27 -23.22 18.88
CA GLN A 2 8.42 -23.77 20.23
C GLN A 2 7.80 -25.17 20.40
N THR A 3 6.83 -25.53 19.55
CA THR A 3 6.18 -26.84 19.63
C THR A 3 6.60 -27.73 18.46
N GLU A 4 6.57 -29.05 18.67
CA GLU A 4 6.86 -30.04 17.63
C GLU A 4 5.92 -29.87 16.42
N THR A 5 4.63 -29.65 16.68
CA THR A 5 3.65 -29.38 15.61
C THR A 5 4.00 -28.16 14.80
N ALA A 6 4.39 -27.04 15.44
CA ALA A 6 4.79 -25.83 14.74
C ALA A 6 6.06 -26.05 13.90
N GLN A 7 7.03 -26.82 14.41
CA GLN A 7 8.25 -27.17 13.66
C GLN A 7 7.90 -28.02 12.43
N ARG A 8 7.06 -29.03 12.57
CA ARG A 8 6.62 -29.88 11.45
C ARG A 8 5.86 -29.07 10.40
N LEU A 9 4.86 -28.29 10.80
CA LEU A 9 4.09 -27.46 9.86
C LEU A 9 4.99 -26.50 9.08
N TYR A 10 5.96 -25.89 9.74
CA TYR A 10 6.86 -24.98 9.09
C TYR A 10 7.88 -25.70 8.19
N HIS A 11 8.69 -26.61 8.75
CA HIS A 11 9.80 -27.20 8.02
C HIS A 11 9.36 -28.19 6.94
N ASP A 12 8.32 -28.97 7.17
CA ASP A 12 7.87 -29.98 6.23
C ASP A 12 6.99 -29.40 5.12
N HIS A 13 6.27 -28.27 5.39
CA HIS A 13 5.29 -27.70 4.47
C HIS A 13 5.57 -26.23 4.13
N ALA A 14 5.51 -25.30 5.10
CA ALA A 14 5.47 -23.88 4.81
C ALA A 14 6.79 -23.29 4.30
N ALA A 15 7.94 -23.76 4.79
CA ALA A 15 9.25 -23.15 4.49
C ALA A 15 9.63 -23.14 3.00
N LYS A 16 9.04 -24.05 2.22
CA LYS A 16 9.31 -24.20 0.77
C LYS A 16 8.21 -23.65 -0.13
N MET A 17 7.11 -23.19 0.46
CA MET A 17 5.99 -22.62 -0.32
C MET A 17 6.39 -21.27 -0.90
N PRO A 18 5.93 -20.96 -2.12
CA PRO A 18 6.11 -19.63 -2.67
C PRO A 18 5.28 -18.60 -1.87
N ILE A 19 5.72 -17.35 -1.92
CA ILE A 19 4.97 -16.24 -1.34
C ILE A 19 3.97 -15.73 -2.37
N ILE A 20 2.70 -15.69 -1.98
CA ILE A 20 1.65 -14.95 -2.66
C ILE A 20 1.29 -13.77 -1.75
N ASP A 21 1.81 -12.60 -2.10
CA ASP A 21 1.54 -11.37 -1.38
C ASP A 21 0.31 -10.70 -1.99
N TYR A 22 -0.86 -11.00 -1.43
CA TYR A 22 -2.14 -10.52 -1.94
C TYR A 22 -2.46 -9.06 -1.53
N HIS A 23 -1.60 -8.42 -0.76
CA HIS A 23 -1.71 -7.00 -0.42
C HIS A 23 -0.34 -6.42 -0.05
N CYS A 24 0.14 -5.50 -0.86
CA CYS A 24 1.37 -4.77 -0.58
C CYS A 24 1.28 -3.31 -1.05
N HIS A 25 2.23 -2.50 -0.58
CA HIS A 25 2.44 -1.12 -1.02
C HIS A 25 3.75 -0.96 -1.79
N LEU A 26 4.18 -2.00 -2.50
CA LEU A 26 5.30 -1.90 -3.43
C LEU A 26 5.02 -0.82 -4.48
N ILE A 27 6.01 0.01 -4.74
CA ILE A 27 5.94 1.00 -5.81
C ILE A 27 6.12 0.25 -7.13
N PRO A 28 5.10 0.19 -8.01
CA PRO A 28 5.15 -0.60 -9.24
C PRO A 28 6.33 -0.25 -10.16
N GLU A 29 6.71 1.03 -10.20
CA GLU A 29 7.87 1.51 -10.95
C GLU A 29 9.18 0.84 -10.51
N TYR A 30 9.34 0.56 -9.21
CA TYR A 30 10.56 -0.09 -8.69
C TYR A 30 10.70 -1.52 -9.23
N VAL A 31 9.60 -2.23 -9.38
CA VAL A 31 9.62 -3.56 -9.99
C VAL A 31 9.84 -3.47 -11.50
N ALA A 32 9.17 -2.52 -12.17
CA ALA A 32 9.28 -2.31 -13.62
C ALA A 32 10.69 -1.92 -14.07
N SER A 33 11.40 -1.13 -13.27
CA SER A 33 12.77 -0.65 -13.55
C SER A 33 13.87 -1.57 -12.97
N ASP A 34 13.50 -2.62 -12.21
CA ASP A 34 14.43 -3.41 -11.38
C ASP A 34 15.29 -2.50 -10.48
N HIS A 35 14.60 -1.64 -9.73
CA HIS A 35 15.17 -0.56 -8.94
C HIS A 35 16.30 -1.04 -8.03
N ARG A 36 17.45 -0.34 -8.09
CA ARG A 36 18.56 -0.49 -7.17
C ARG A 36 18.44 0.50 -6.03
N PHE A 37 18.38 0.01 -4.80
CA PHE A 37 18.38 0.86 -3.62
C PHE A 37 19.78 1.35 -3.29
N ASP A 38 19.96 2.67 -3.11
CA ASP A 38 21.26 3.26 -2.87
C ASP A 38 21.89 2.82 -1.55
N ASN A 39 21.09 2.60 -0.53
CA ASN A 39 21.52 2.19 0.80
C ASN A 39 20.38 1.61 1.65
N LEU A 40 20.71 1.16 2.86
CA LEU A 40 19.75 0.53 3.76
C LEU A 40 18.67 1.50 4.28
N SER A 41 18.97 2.80 4.39
CA SER A 41 17.95 3.81 4.76
C SER A 41 16.91 3.97 3.68
N LYS A 42 17.31 3.93 2.41
CA LYS A 42 16.40 4.07 1.27
C LYS A 42 15.37 2.95 1.22
N ILE A 43 15.80 1.71 1.38
CA ILE A 43 14.87 0.57 1.36
C ILE A 43 14.02 0.48 2.64
N TRP A 44 14.50 0.97 3.79
CA TRP A 44 13.83 0.78 5.08
C TRP A 44 13.07 1.99 5.61
N LEU A 45 13.54 3.21 5.33
CA LEU A 45 13.04 4.40 6.01
C LEU A 45 12.36 5.41 5.08
N GLU A 46 12.53 5.30 3.77
CA GLU A 46 12.00 6.32 2.86
C GLU A 46 10.47 6.38 2.82
N GLY A 47 9.78 5.24 3.01
CA GLY A 47 8.32 5.15 2.95
C GLY A 47 7.67 4.46 4.16
N ASP A 48 8.44 4.02 5.17
CA ASP A 48 7.91 3.21 6.27
C ASP A 48 7.43 4.09 7.44
N HIS A 49 6.17 4.47 7.39
CA HIS A 49 5.53 5.25 8.45
C HIS A 49 5.42 4.51 9.79
N TYR A 50 5.55 3.19 9.85
CA TYR A 50 5.59 2.43 11.11
C TYR A 50 6.91 2.64 11.83
N LYS A 51 8.04 2.62 11.10
CA LYS A 51 9.37 2.92 11.65
C LYS A 51 9.43 4.39 12.12
N TRP A 52 8.93 5.33 11.32
CA TRP A 52 8.85 6.75 11.74
C TRP A 52 8.03 6.93 13.02
N ARG A 53 6.91 6.21 13.16
CA ARG A 53 6.08 6.27 14.37
C ARG A 53 6.85 5.76 15.59
N ALA A 54 7.59 4.66 15.46
CA ALA A 54 8.42 4.15 16.54
C ALA A 54 9.54 5.14 16.91
N MET A 55 10.20 5.75 15.92
CA MET A 55 11.23 6.78 16.14
C MET A 55 10.65 7.99 16.87
N ARG A 56 9.51 8.51 16.44
CA ARG A 56 8.80 9.63 17.13
C ARG A 56 8.42 9.27 18.55
N THR A 57 7.92 8.05 18.78
CA THR A 57 7.58 7.57 20.12
C THR A 57 8.81 7.47 21.01
N ASN A 58 9.98 7.17 20.46
CA ASN A 58 11.26 7.15 21.16
C ASN A 58 11.91 8.55 21.30
N GLY A 59 11.19 9.62 20.95
CA GLY A 59 11.67 11.01 21.10
C GLY A 59 12.64 11.49 20.02
N VAL A 60 12.75 10.76 18.89
CA VAL A 60 13.58 11.17 17.76
C VAL A 60 12.94 12.38 17.06
N ASP A 61 13.76 13.39 16.77
CA ASP A 61 13.34 14.59 16.07
C ASP A 61 12.85 14.27 14.64
N GLU A 62 11.81 14.99 14.19
CA GLU A 62 11.15 14.77 12.91
C GLU A 62 12.09 14.87 11.70
N LYS A 63 13.14 15.68 11.80
CA LYS A 63 14.15 15.80 10.73
C LYS A 63 14.83 14.46 10.37
N TYR A 64 14.93 13.53 11.34
CA TYR A 64 15.48 12.19 11.12
C TYR A 64 14.43 11.16 10.66
N CYS A 65 13.14 11.49 10.77
CA CYS A 65 12.05 10.65 10.27
C CYS A 65 11.77 10.98 8.79
N THR A 66 11.23 12.16 8.52
CA THR A 66 10.77 12.60 7.19
C THR A 66 11.51 13.83 6.65
N GLY A 67 12.37 14.47 7.46
CA GLY A 67 13.11 15.65 7.06
C GLY A 67 14.07 15.43 5.90
N LYS A 68 14.38 16.54 5.17
CA LYS A 68 15.25 16.51 3.98
C LYS A 68 16.68 16.99 4.28
N ASP A 69 16.89 17.60 5.43
CA ASP A 69 18.18 18.24 5.81
C ASP A 69 19.11 17.30 6.59
N THR A 70 18.84 16.00 6.59
CA THR A 70 19.63 14.97 7.23
C THR A 70 20.05 13.90 6.22
N THR A 71 21.24 13.35 6.45
CA THR A 71 21.77 12.27 5.61
C THR A 71 21.06 10.95 5.87
N ASP A 72 21.11 10.04 4.92
CA ASP A 72 20.57 8.69 5.05
C ASP A 72 21.22 7.92 6.22
N TRP A 73 22.53 8.14 6.44
CA TRP A 73 23.23 7.54 7.60
C TRP A 73 22.68 8.06 8.93
N GLU A 74 22.48 9.36 9.10
CA GLU A 74 21.93 9.93 10.32
C GLU A 74 20.53 9.40 10.63
N LYS A 75 19.69 9.22 9.59
CA LYS A 75 18.37 8.58 9.74
C LYS A 75 18.48 7.14 10.22
N PHE A 76 19.39 6.36 9.60
CA PHE A 76 19.61 4.97 10.00
C PHE A 76 20.18 4.84 11.41
N GLU A 77 21.11 5.70 11.81
CA GLU A 77 21.66 5.74 13.16
C GLU A 77 20.55 5.95 14.20
N LYS A 78 19.60 6.87 13.93
CA LYS A 78 18.43 7.09 14.81
C LYS A 78 17.45 5.91 14.81
N TRP A 79 17.32 5.21 13.72
CA TRP A 79 16.59 3.94 13.71
C TRP A 79 17.30 2.88 14.56
N ALA A 80 18.61 2.73 14.42
CA ALA A 80 19.40 1.80 15.22
C ALA A 80 19.38 2.11 16.74
N GLU A 81 19.33 3.39 17.11
CA GLU A 81 19.08 3.83 18.50
C GLU A 81 17.67 3.42 18.98
N THR A 82 16.68 3.42 18.09
CA THR A 82 15.27 3.13 18.41
C THR A 82 15.01 1.63 18.55
N VAL A 83 15.62 0.79 17.73
CA VAL A 83 15.32 -0.65 17.65
C VAL A 83 15.36 -1.37 19.00
N PRO A 84 16.34 -1.19 19.90
CA PRO A 84 16.34 -1.85 21.21
C PRO A 84 15.10 -1.56 22.07
N TYR A 85 14.47 -0.40 21.87
CA TYR A 85 13.26 0.00 22.61
C TYR A 85 11.97 -0.51 21.97
N THR A 86 12.05 -1.14 20.81
CA THR A 86 10.89 -1.76 20.13
C THR A 86 10.66 -3.22 20.54
N MET A 87 11.33 -3.72 21.58
CA MET A 87 11.14 -5.07 22.10
C MET A 87 9.66 -5.32 22.42
N ARG A 88 9.13 -6.48 21.97
CA ARG A 88 7.71 -6.86 21.97
C ARG A 88 6.83 -6.12 20.94
N ASN A 89 7.39 -5.20 20.16
CA ASN A 89 6.74 -4.69 18.96
C ASN A 89 7.18 -5.53 17.76
N PRO A 90 6.31 -5.81 16.78
CA PRO A 90 6.67 -6.52 15.55
C PRO A 90 7.90 -5.95 14.84
N LEU A 91 8.13 -4.64 14.89
CA LEU A 91 9.28 -3.97 14.26
C LEU A 91 10.63 -4.53 14.74
N TYR A 92 10.74 -4.97 16.01
CA TYR A 92 11.95 -5.61 16.51
C TYR A 92 12.24 -6.92 15.79
N HIS A 93 11.22 -7.76 15.64
CA HIS A 93 11.33 -9.04 14.96
C HIS A 93 11.56 -8.87 13.46
N TRP A 94 10.81 -8.00 12.83
CA TRP A 94 10.93 -7.74 11.38
C TRP A 94 12.30 -7.21 11.02
N THR A 95 12.82 -6.22 11.74
CA THR A 95 14.16 -5.69 11.52
C THR A 95 15.22 -6.80 11.54
N HIS A 96 15.22 -7.65 12.56
CA HIS A 96 16.22 -8.71 12.69
C HIS A 96 15.98 -9.90 11.75
N LEU A 97 14.71 -10.17 11.41
CA LEU A 97 14.37 -11.18 10.42
C LEU A 97 14.83 -10.77 9.02
N GLU A 98 14.58 -9.53 8.63
CA GLU A 98 15.06 -8.96 7.36
C GLU A 98 16.57 -8.96 7.28
N LEU A 99 17.27 -8.52 8.33
CA LEU A 99 18.73 -8.57 8.40
C LEU A 99 19.27 -9.99 8.20
N LYS A 100 18.66 -10.96 8.86
CA LYS A 100 19.06 -12.36 8.79
C LYS A 100 18.77 -12.99 7.43
N THR A 101 17.55 -12.82 6.93
CA THR A 101 17.10 -13.57 5.73
C THR A 101 17.55 -12.92 4.44
N ALA A 102 17.54 -11.58 4.35
CA ALA A 102 18.01 -10.87 3.16
C ALA A 102 19.53 -10.76 3.13
N PHE A 103 20.13 -10.33 4.23
CA PHE A 103 21.54 -9.87 4.27
C PHE A 103 22.50 -10.82 5.00
N GLY A 104 22.01 -11.92 5.60
CA GLY A 104 22.83 -12.87 6.35
C GLY A 104 23.37 -12.34 7.69
N VAL A 105 22.83 -11.22 8.19
CA VAL A 105 23.27 -10.57 9.43
C VAL A 105 22.51 -11.16 10.61
N THR A 106 23.23 -11.79 11.54
CA THR A 106 22.66 -12.36 12.79
C THR A 106 22.94 -11.48 14.02
N LYS A 107 23.79 -10.46 13.88
CA LYS A 107 24.07 -9.48 14.92
C LYS A 107 22.84 -8.60 15.16
N LEU A 108 22.53 -8.34 16.43
CA LEU A 108 21.42 -7.43 16.77
C LEU A 108 21.76 -5.98 16.40
N LEU A 109 20.79 -5.28 15.84
CA LEU A 109 20.92 -3.87 15.51
C LEU A 109 20.76 -3.01 16.77
N ASN A 110 21.79 -2.23 17.03
CA ASN A 110 21.86 -1.24 18.10
C ASN A 110 22.91 -0.19 17.73
N PRO A 111 23.10 0.90 18.51
CA PRO A 111 24.09 1.93 18.19
C PRO A 111 25.51 1.40 17.94
N ALA A 112 25.96 0.38 18.70
CA ALA A 112 27.31 -0.15 18.59
C ALA A 112 27.54 -0.97 17.31
N SER A 113 26.49 -1.59 16.77
CA SER A 113 26.55 -2.43 15.55
C SER A 113 26.07 -1.69 14.28
N ALA A 114 25.50 -0.50 14.44
CA ALA A 114 24.81 0.22 13.37
C ALA A 114 25.68 0.45 12.14
N ARG A 115 26.90 0.95 12.31
CA ARG A 115 27.79 1.28 11.20
C ARG A 115 28.18 0.05 10.39
N GLU A 116 28.59 -0.99 11.07
CA GLU A 116 28.99 -2.26 10.42
C GLU A 116 27.82 -2.85 9.62
N ILE A 117 26.61 -2.88 10.20
CA ILE A 117 25.42 -3.42 9.55
C ILE A 117 25.03 -2.56 8.35
N TYR A 118 25.03 -1.23 8.50
CA TYR A 118 24.70 -0.31 7.42
C TYR A 118 25.62 -0.47 6.22
N ASP A 119 26.92 -0.46 6.45
CA ASP A 119 27.93 -0.56 5.38
C ASP A 119 27.85 -1.92 4.67
N HIS A 120 27.71 -3.03 5.44
CA HIS A 120 27.57 -4.37 4.89
C HIS A 120 26.31 -4.51 4.01
N CYS A 121 25.15 -4.11 4.53
CA CYS A 121 23.88 -4.23 3.79
C CYS A 121 23.85 -3.29 2.57
N THR A 122 24.36 -2.06 2.71
CA THR A 122 24.49 -1.12 1.60
C THR A 122 25.37 -1.66 0.47
N ALA A 123 26.49 -2.30 0.81
CA ALA A 123 27.34 -2.94 -0.19
C ALA A 123 26.65 -4.10 -0.92
N LEU A 124 25.82 -4.87 -0.22
CA LEU A 124 25.01 -5.93 -0.84
C LEU A 124 23.92 -5.35 -1.77
N LEU A 125 23.27 -4.27 -1.39
CA LEU A 125 22.23 -3.61 -2.21
C LEU A 125 22.76 -3.09 -3.56
N GLN A 126 24.06 -2.95 -3.74
CA GLN A 126 24.67 -2.59 -5.03
C GLN A 126 24.74 -3.75 -6.02
N ARG A 127 24.43 -4.97 -5.60
CA ARG A 127 24.50 -6.16 -6.45
C ARG A 127 23.14 -6.47 -7.07
N PRO A 128 23.07 -6.91 -8.34
CA PRO A 128 21.81 -7.16 -9.04
C PRO A 128 20.86 -8.12 -8.31
N GLU A 129 21.38 -9.10 -7.57
CA GLU A 129 20.58 -10.05 -6.79
C GLU A 129 19.87 -9.43 -5.56
N TYR A 130 20.16 -8.14 -5.26
CA TYR A 130 19.53 -7.36 -4.21
C TYR A 130 18.70 -6.17 -4.76
N HIS A 131 18.59 -6.02 -6.07
CA HIS A 131 17.65 -5.11 -6.68
C HIS A 131 16.20 -5.59 -6.43
N ALA A 132 15.21 -4.79 -6.76
CA ALA A 132 13.81 -5.10 -6.51
C ALA A 132 13.41 -6.50 -6.99
N ARG A 133 13.66 -6.83 -8.26
CA ARG A 133 13.35 -8.16 -8.82
C ARG A 133 14.24 -9.27 -8.24
N GLY A 134 15.48 -8.96 -7.91
CA GLY A 134 16.42 -9.88 -7.30
C GLY A 134 15.96 -10.33 -5.92
N LEU A 135 15.50 -9.39 -5.08
CA LEU A 135 14.92 -9.69 -3.77
C LEU A 135 13.65 -10.54 -3.88
N MET A 136 12.76 -10.25 -4.83
CA MET A 136 11.55 -11.06 -5.06
C MET A 136 11.89 -12.51 -5.42
N ARG A 137 12.88 -12.74 -6.30
CA ARG A 137 13.35 -14.09 -6.61
C ARG A 137 13.95 -14.79 -5.40
N ARG A 138 14.75 -14.07 -4.59
CA ARG A 138 15.38 -14.58 -3.38
C ARG A 138 14.35 -15.11 -2.37
N TYR A 139 13.23 -14.45 -2.25
CA TYR A 139 12.14 -14.86 -1.35
C TYR A 139 11.12 -15.80 -1.99
N ASN A 140 11.38 -16.29 -3.20
CA ASN A 140 10.46 -17.17 -3.93
C ASN A 140 9.05 -16.56 -4.02
N VAL A 141 8.97 -15.27 -4.38
CA VAL A 141 7.70 -14.58 -4.54
C VAL A 141 7.08 -14.96 -5.89
N GLU A 142 5.91 -15.60 -5.87
CA GLU A 142 5.16 -15.98 -7.06
C GLU A 142 4.28 -14.84 -7.57
N ALA A 143 3.62 -14.13 -6.66
CA ALA A 143 2.74 -13.02 -7.00
C ALA A 143 2.77 -11.94 -5.93
N VAL A 144 2.64 -10.69 -6.38
CA VAL A 144 2.38 -9.52 -5.53
C VAL A 144 1.19 -8.75 -6.07
N CYS A 145 0.31 -8.29 -5.18
CA CYS A 145 -0.81 -7.42 -5.51
C CYS A 145 -0.57 -6.05 -4.89
N THR A 146 -0.34 -5.06 -5.73
CA THR A 146 -0.08 -3.67 -5.34
C THR A 146 -1.37 -2.96 -4.92
N THR A 147 -1.31 -1.67 -4.62
CA THR A 147 -2.48 -0.87 -4.25
C THR A 147 -2.61 0.28 -5.22
N ASP A 148 -3.62 0.25 -6.08
CA ASP A 148 -3.71 1.11 -7.26
C ASP A 148 -5.05 1.83 -7.34
N ASP A 149 -5.01 3.09 -7.75
CA ASP A 149 -6.19 3.94 -7.90
C ASP A 149 -6.88 3.69 -9.25
N PRO A 150 -8.22 3.74 -9.35
CA PRO A 150 -8.95 3.65 -10.62
C PRO A 150 -8.41 4.49 -11.77
N VAL A 151 -7.79 5.62 -11.47
CA VAL A 151 -7.26 6.53 -12.49
C VAL A 151 -5.82 6.20 -12.94
N ASP A 152 -5.18 5.20 -12.36
CA ASP A 152 -3.80 4.83 -12.69
C ASP A 152 -3.72 4.13 -14.05
N SER A 153 -2.66 4.41 -14.81
CA SER A 153 -2.43 3.84 -16.15
C SER A 153 -2.05 2.37 -16.13
N LEU A 154 -1.55 1.85 -15.02
CA LEU A 154 -1.02 0.51 -14.83
C LEU A 154 0.13 0.14 -15.79
N GLU A 155 0.81 1.13 -16.36
CA GLU A 155 1.90 0.95 -17.33
C GLU A 155 3.04 0.08 -16.77
N HIS A 156 3.34 0.21 -15.49
CA HIS A 156 4.39 -0.58 -14.85
C HIS A 156 4.00 -2.07 -14.71
N HIS A 157 2.72 -2.36 -14.45
CA HIS A 157 2.20 -3.73 -14.41
C HIS A 157 2.27 -4.39 -15.79
N ILE A 158 1.85 -3.63 -16.81
CA ILE A 158 1.89 -4.06 -18.21
C ILE A 158 3.34 -4.34 -18.61
N LYS A 159 4.26 -3.41 -18.29
CA LYS A 159 5.69 -3.57 -18.59
C LYS A 159 6.30 -4.81 -17.92
N VAL A 160 6.03 -5.03 -16.62
CA VAL A 160 6.57 -6.20 -15.90
C VAL A 160 6.09 -7.50 -16.53
N ARG A 161 4.83 -7.56 -16.98
CA ARG A 161 4.27 -8.70 -17.71
C ARG A 161 4.95 -8.89 -19.07
N GLU A 162 5.16 -7.82 -19.83
CA GLU A 162 5.81 -7.84 -21.15
C GLU A 162 7.30 -8.22 -21.04
N ASP A 163 7.99 -7.83 -19.98
CA ASP A 163 9.36 -8.24 -19.68
C ASP A 163 9.48 -9.75 -19.39
N GLY A 164 8.36 -10.47 -19.22
CA GLY A 164 8.34 -11.90 -18.87
C GLY A 164 8.91 -12.18 -17.48
N PHE A 165 8.80 -11.24 -16.55
CA PHE A 165 9.27 -11.45 -15.17
C PHE A 165 8.45 -12.55 -14.49
N ALA A 166 9.14 -13.52 -13.85
CA ALA A 166 8.49 -14.71 -13.31
C ALA A 166 7.50 -14.42 -12.18
N THR A 167 7.80 -13.43 -11.32
CA THR A 167 6.86 -12.97 -10.31
C THR A 167 5.77 -12.13 -10.96
N ARG A 168 4.53 -12.54 -10.80
CA ARG A 168 3.37 -11.79 -11.30
C ARG A 168 3.15 -10.54 -10.44
N MET A 169 3.23 -9.35 -11.02
CA MET A 169 2.82 -8.11 -10.38
C MET A 169 1.43 -7.73 -10.90
N LEU A 170 0.44 -7.78 -10.03
CA LEU A 170 -0.97 -7.57 -10.33
C LEU A 170 -1.49 -6.33 -9.60
N PRO A 171 -2.34 -5.51 -10.24
CA PRO A 171 -2.96 -4.38 -9.55
C PRO A 171 -4.05 -4.87 -8.60
N THR A 172 -4.30 -4.09 -7.55
CA THR A 172 -5.50 -4.21 -6.70
C THR A 172 -6.31 -2.93 -6.81
N TRP A 173 -7.59 -3.07 -7.07
CA TRP A 173 -8.54 -1.98 -7.23
C TRP A 173 -8.83 -1.28 -5.90
N ARG A 174 -8.40 -0.02 -5.75
CA ARG A 174 -8.65 0.79 -4.55
C ARG A 174 -9.37 2.10 -4.87
N PRO A 175 -10.69 2.08 -4.96
CA PRO A 175 -11.50 3.22 -5.40
C PRO A 175 -11.84 4.23 -4.30
N ASP A 176 -11.14 4.25 -3.17
CA ASP A 176 -11.46 5.06 -1.99
C ASP A 176 -11.64 6.56 -2.31
N LYS A 177 -10.84 7.09 -3.26
CA LYS A 177 -10.95 8.50 -3.67
C LYS A 177 -12.25 8.83 -4.38
N ALA A 178 -12.90 7.85 -5.02
CA ALA A 178 -14.19 8.05 -5.66
C ALA A 178 -15.34 8.29 -4.66
N MET A 179 -15.14 7.93 -3.38
CA MET A 179 -16.11 8.20 -2.31
C MET A 179 -15.64 9.27 -1.31
N ALA A 180 -14.51 9.93 -1.56
CA ALA A 180 -13.95 10.97 -0.69
C ALA A 180 -14.63 12.32 -0.95
N VAL A 181 -15.81 12.52 -0.37
CA VAL A 181 -16.71 13.68 -0.62
C VAL A 181 -16.62 14.80 0.43
N GLU A 182 -15.70 14.67 1.38
CA GLU A 182 -15.51 15.62 2.49
C GLU A 182 -15.05 16.99 2.00
N VAL A 183 -14.26 17.02 0.93
CA VAL A 183 -13.73 18.26 0.32
C VAL A 183 -14.23 18.35 -1.12
N PRO A 184 -15.26 19.18 -1.40
CA PRO A 184 -15.89 19.23 -2.73
C PRO A 184 -14.93 19.56 -3.88
N ALA A 185 -13.90 20.37 -3.64
CA ALA A 185 -12.92 20.73 -4.66
C ALA A 185 -12.08 19.50 -5.07
N ASP A 186 -11.61 18.71 -4.10
CA ASP A 186 -10.82 17.50 -4.33
C ASP A 186 -11.64 16.42 -5.02
N PHE A 187 -12.89 16.23 -4.57
CA PHE A 187 -13.83 15.31 -5.19
C PHE A 187 -14.07 15.65 -6.67
N ARG A 188 -14.31 16.92 -6.99
CA ARG A 188 -14.52 17.35 -8.38
C ARG A 188 -13.27 17.13 -9.23
N ALA A 189 -12.09 17.50 -8.74
CA ALA A 189 -10.84 17.27 -9.45
C ALA A 189 -10.61 15.77 -9.73
N TYR A 190 -10.99 14.92 -8.79
CA TYR A 190 -10.93 13.48 -9.00
C TYR A 190 -11.94 12.99 -10.05
N MET A 191 -13.18 13.49 -10.04
CA MET A 191 -14.19 13.15 -11.06
C MET A 191 -13.76 13.61 -12.46
N GLU A 192 -13.13 14.77 -12.59
CA GLU A 192 -12.57 15.24 -13.87
C GLU A 192 -11.51 14.27 -14.39
N LYS A 193 -10.60 13.84 -13.53
CA LYS A 193 -9.56 12.87 -13.89
C LYS A 193 -10.16 11.50 -14.24
N LEU A 194 -11.14 11.03 -13.47
CA LEU A 194 -11.84 9.77 -13.75
C LEU A 194 -12.56 9.84 -15.10
N SER A 195 -13.23 10.96 -15.40
CA SER A 195 -13.87 11.21 -16.68
C SER A 195 -12.88 11.14 -17.85
N GLU A 196 -11.70 11.76 -17.69
CA GLU A 196 -10.63 11.74 -18.69
C GLU A 196 -10.15 10.32 -19.00
N VAL A 197 -9.79 9.54 -17.95
CA VAL A 197 -9.19 8.21 -18.15
C VAL A 197 -10.19 7.13 -18.53
N SER A 198 -11.49 7.32 -18.21
CA SER A 198 -12.56 6.39 -18.59
C SER A 198 -13.19 6.70 -19.95
N GLY A 199 -13.08 7.96 -20.41
CA GLY A 199 -13.79 8.46 -21.58
C GLY A 199 -15.30 8.68 -21.36
N VAL A 200 -15.78 8.59 -20.11
CA VAL A 200 -17.19 8.82 -19.73
C VAL A 200 -17.35 10.23 -19.21
N ALA A 201 -18.22 11.03 -19.82
CA ALA A 201 -18.55 12.36 -19.33
C ALA A 201 -19.36 12.26 -18.03
N ILE A 202 -18.82 12.72 -16.91
CA ILE A 202 -19.46 12.65 -15.59
C ILE A 202 -20.28 13.91 -15.36
N THR A 203 -21.62 13.76 -15.33
CA THR A 203 -22.60 14.84 -15.08
C THR A 203 -23.61 14.50 -13.98
N LYS A 204 -23.77 13.23 -13.67
CA LYS A 204 -24.68 12.68 -12.65
C LYS A 204 -24.02 11.48 -11.97
N PHE A 205 -24.59 11.02 -10.85
CA PHE A 205 -24.06 9.89 -10.09
C PHE A 205 -23.92 8.61 -10.94
N ALA A 206 -24.90 8.29 -11.77
CA ALA A 206 -24.83 7.10 -12.63
C ALA A 206 -23.61 7.13 -13.57
N ASP A 207 -23.20 8.29 -14.07
CA ASP A 207 -22.03 8.41 -14.93
C ASP A 207 -20.73 8.08 -14.18
N VAL A 208 -20.68 8.35 -12.84
CA VAL A 208 -19.54 7.95 -11.99
C VAL A 208 -19.44 6.43 -11.95
N ILE A 209 -20.58 5.74 -11.78
CA ILE A 209 -20.61 4.28 -11.74
C ILE A 209 -20.20 3.68 -13.08
N ASP A 210 -20.68 4.25 -14.19
CA ASP A 210 -20.29 3.83 -15.55
C ASP A 210 -18.78 4.03 -15.78
N ALA A 211 -18.23 5.15 -15.37
CA ALA A 211 -16.79 5.45 -15.47
C ALA A 211 -15.96 4.46 -14.64
N LEU A 212 -16.39 4.17 -13.42
CA LEU A 212 -15.72 3.19 -12.55
C LEU A 212 -15.81 1.77 -13.12
N ARG A 213 -16.91 1.35 -13.73
CA ARG A 213 -17.06 0.05 -14.41
C ARG A 213 -16.05 -0.09 -15.56
N VAL A 214 -15.92 0.95 -16.41
CA VAL A 214 -14.90 0.95 -17.48
C VAL A 214 -13.49 0.75 -16.91
N ARG A 215 -13.17 1.42 -15.81
CA ARG A 215 -11.86 1.29 -15.16
C ARG A 215 -11.67 -0.05 -14.46
N HIS A 216 -12.71 -0.59 -13.84
CA HIS A 216 -12.71 -1.91 -13.21
C HIS A 216 -12.45 -3.03 -14.26
N GLU A 217 -13.10 -2.95 -15.41
CA GLU A 217 -12.86 -3.85 -16.54
C GLU A 217 -11.41 -3.74 -17.05
N PHE A 218 -10.89 -2.52 -17.17
CA PHE A 218 -9.48 -2.30 -17.53
C PHE A 218 -8.52 -2.96 -16.53
N PHE A 219 -8.74 -2.78 -15.23
CA PHE A 219 -7.95 -3.46 -14.19
C PHE A 219 -8.04 -4.98 -14.33
N GLY A 220 -9.23 -5.51 -14.57
CA GLY A 220 -9.46 -6.93 -14.85
C GLY A 220 -8.66 -7.46 -16.03
N SER A 221 -8.53 -6.67 -17.10
CA SER A 221 -7.74 -7.00 -18.30
C SER A 221 -6.23 -7.05 -18.02
N VAL A 222 -5.77 -6.27 -17.03
CA VAL A 222 -4.37 -6.29 -16.57
C VAL A 222 -4.10 -7.42 -15.57
N GLY A 223 -5.15 -8.06 -15.04
CA GLY A 223 -5.04 -9.24 -14.18
C GLY A 223 -5.53 -9.03 -12.75
N CYS A 224 -6.13 -7.89 -12.44
CA CYS A 224 -6.74 -7.62 -11.14
C CYS A 224 -7.81 -8.65 -10.79
N ARG A 225 -7.84 -9.09 -9.54
CA ARG A 225 -8.83 -10.03 -8.99
C ARG A 225 -9.22 -9.70 -7.55
N LEU A 226 -8.76 -8.56 -7.07
CA LEU A 226 -8.93 -8.10 -5.70
C LEU A 226 -9.31 -6.63 -5.69
N SER A 227 -10.15 -6.24 -4.73
CA SER A 227 -10.29 -4.85 -4.32
C SER A 227 -9.76 -4.63 -2.90
N ASP A 228 -9.46 -3.39 -2.56
CA ASP A 228 -8.97 -2.97 -1.26
C ASP A 228 -9.59 -1.63 -0.87
N HIS A 229 -10.12 -1.57 0.35
CA HIS A 229 -10.81 -0.38 0.86
C HIS A 229 -10.28 -0.02 2.25
N GLY A 230 -9.78 1.22 2.39
CA GLY A 230 -9.38 1.78 3.68
C GLY A 230 -10.50 2.64 4.25
N ILE A 231 -11.28 2.11 5.18
CA ILE A 231 -12.42 2.78 5.80
C ILE A 231 -12.23 2.98 7.30
N GLU A 232 -12.60 4.14 7.81
CA GLU A 232 -12.49 4.46 9.24
C GLU A 232 -13.61 3.79 10.05
N GLU A 233 -14.81 3.74 9.46
CA GLU A 233 -16.01 3.08 10.01
C GLU A 233 -16.75 2.34 8.90
N PHE A 234 -17.61 1.36 9.24
CA PHE A 234 -18.51 0.77 8.26
C PHE A 234 -19.67 1.71 8.00
N TYR A 235 -19.79 2.12 6.75
CA TYR A 235 -20.90 2.94 6.26
C TYR A 235 -22.06 2.02 5.88
N ALA A 236 -23.18 2.12 6.60
CA ALA A 236 -24.34 1.25 6.46
C ALA A 236 -25.67 2.03 6.66
N GLU A 237 -25.73 3.26 6.16
CA GLU A 237 -26.90 4.10 6.25
C GLU A 237 -27.97 3.70 5.23
N ASP A 238 -29.23 3.74 5.63
CA ASP A 238 -30.33 3.62 4.67
C ASP A 238 -30.36 4.83 3.74
N TYR A 239 -30.53 4.60 2.45
CA TYR A 239 -30.60 5.65 1.44
C TYR A 239 -31.58 5.29 0.31
N THR A 240 -32.00 6.29 -0.43
CA THR A 240 -32.69 6.13 -1.71
C THR A 240 -31.84 6.66 -2.84
N GLN A 241 -32.05 6.19 -4.05
CA GLN A 241 -31.29 6.68 -5.23
C GLN A 241 -31.45 8.19 -5.41
N ALA A 242 -32.67 8.73 -5.17
CA ALA A 242 -32.92 10.17 -5.28
C ALA A 242 -32.11 11.01 -4.28
N GLU A 243 -31.86 10.47 -3.06
CA GLU A 243 -30.98 11.13 -2.08
C GLU A 243 -29.54 11.13 -2.57
N ILE A 244 -29.05 10.01 -3.11
CA ILE A 244 -27.65 9.91 -3.62
C ILE A 244 -27.45 10.85 -4.80
N ASP A 245 -28.41 10.93 -5.73
CA ASP A 245 -28.35 11.87 -6.86
C ASP A 245 -28.33 13.33 -6.38
N ALA A 246 -29.10 13.67 -5.36
CA ALA A 246 -29.12 15.00 -4.76
C ALA A 246 -27.78 15.33 -4.06
N ILE A 247 -27.21 14.36 -3.30
CA ILE A 247 -25.92 14.49 -2.62
C ILE A 247 -24.81 14.67 -3.65
N PHE A 248 -24.78 13.86 -4.71
CA PHE A 248 -23.82 14.02 -5.80
C PHE A 248 -23.88 15.42 -6.42
N ASN A 249 -25.08 15.87 -6.80
CA ASN A 249 -25.26 17.20 -7.40
C ASN A 249 -24.78 18.32 -6.47
N LYS A 250 -25.01 18.17 -5.16
CA LYS A 250 -24.57 19.13 -4.14
C LYS A 250 -23.05 19.20 -4.05
N VAL A 251 -22.34 18.08 -3.89
CA VAL A 251 -20.88 18.04 -3.76
C VAL A 251 -20.20 18.39 -5.08
N TYR A 252 -20.69 17.89 -6.20
CA TYR A 252 -20.15 18.20 -7.54
C TYR A 252 -20.35 19.68 -7.90
N GLY A 253 -21.44 20.30 -7.41
CA GLY A 253 -21.69 21.74 -7.47
C GLY A 253 -20.82 22.58 -6.52
N GLY A 254 -19.93 21.97 -5.74
CA GLY A 254 -18.99 22.67 -4.84
C GLY A 254 -19.53 22.96 -3.45
N GLN A 255 -20.66 22.36 -3.05
CA GLN A 255 -21.26 22.56 -1.73
C GLN A 255 -20.78 21.49 -0.75
N THR A 256 -20.54 21.88 0.49
CA THR A 256 -20.16 20.96 1.57
C THR A 256 -21.34 20.09 1.98
N LEU A 257 -21.09 18.83 2.24
CA LEU A 257 -22.07 17.86 2.70
C LEU A 257 -22.15 17.84 4.24
N THR A 258 -23.29 17.41 4.76
CA THR A 258 -23.44 17.08 6.18
C THR A 258 -22.79 15.71 6.47
N PRO A 259 -22.47 15.40 7.74
CA PRO A 259 -21.95 14.08 8.10
C PRO A 259 -22.87 12.92 7.70
N GLU A 260 -24.19 13.10 7.75
CA GLU A 260 -25.17 12.10 7.31
C GLU A 260 -25.12 11.89 5.79
N GLU A 261 -25.08 12.97 5.00
CA GLU A 261 -24.95 12.89 3.55
C GLU A 261 -23.65 12.19 3.14
N ILE A 262 -22.53 12.47 3.82
CA ILE A 262 -21.25 11.80 3.59
C ILE A 262 -21.40 10.29 3.81
N ARG A 263 -21.96 9.86 4.95
CA ARG A 263 -22.15 8.44 5.25
C ARG A 263 -23.08 7.75 4.26
N LYS A 264 -24.20 8.37 3.88
CA LYS A 264 -25.11 7.84 2.85
C LYS A 264 -24.41 7.65 1.51
N PHE A 265 -23.63 8.65 1.07
CA PHE A 265 -22.90 8.57 -0.19
C PHE A 265 -21.85 7.45 -0.16
N LYS A 266 -21.05 7.37 0.90
CA LYS A 266 -20.04 6.30 1.08
C LYS A 266 -20.70 4.92 1.15
N THR A 267 -21.86 4.79 1.80
CA THR A 267 -22.64 3.53 1.80
C THR A 267 -23.00 3.12 0.38
N ALA A 268 -23.58 4.04 -0.39
CA ALA A 268 -23.96 3.75 -1.78
C ALA A 268 -22.76 3.34 -2.63
N MET A 269 -21.63 4.05 -2.51
CA MET A 269 -20.41 3.72 -3.23
C MET A 269 -19.85 2.34 -2.86
N LEU A 270 -19.84 1.98 -1.56
CA LEU A 270 -19.38 0.65 -1.14
C LEU A 270 -20.28 -0.47 -1.68
N VAL A 271 -21.60 -0.25 -1.77
CA VAL A 271 -22.53 -1.21 -2.39
C VAL A 271 -22.24 -1.37 -3.88
N GLU A 272 -21.98 -0.27 -4.59
CA GLU A 272 -21.61 -0.34 -6.01
C GLU A 272 -20.27 -1.05 -6.22
N PHE A 273 -19.25 -0.75 -5.41
CA PHE A 273 -17.95 -1.45 -5.48
C PHE A 273 -18.13 -2.96 -5.23
N ALA A 274 -18.90 -3.33 -4.19
CA ALA A 274 -19.15 -4.74 -3.88
C ALA A 274 -19.93 -5.44 -5.02
N THR A 275 -20.83 -4.73 -5.69
CA THR A 275 -21.56 -5.25 -6.84
C THR A 275 -20.64 -5.51 -8.03
N MET A 276 -19.74 -4.56 -8.36
CA MET A 276 -18.76 -4.73 -9.43
C MET A 276 -17.82 -5.92 -9.15
N ASP A 277 -17.32 -6.02 -7.91
CA ASP A 277 -16.45 -7.11 -7.48
C ASP A 277 -17.15 -8.47 -7.54
N HIS A 278 -18.41 -8.52 -7.07
CA HIS A 278 -19.23 -9.75 -7.12
C HIS A 278 -19.46 -10.21 -8.56
N GLU A 279 -19.88 -9.32 -9.45
CA GLU A 279 -20.12 -9.60 -10.86
C GLU A 279 -18.86 -10.11 -11.58
N ALA A 280 -17.68 -9.59 -11.19
CA ALA A 280 -16.39 -10.01 -11.74
C ALA A 280 -15.76 -11.22 -11.04
N GLY A 281 -16.34 -11.69 -9.93
CA GLY A 281 -15.82 -12.79 -9.11
C GLY A 281 -14.54 -12.41 -8.38
N TRP A 282 -14.39 -11.15 -7.97
CA TRP A 282 -13.23 -10.66 -7.24
C TRP A 282 -13.39 -10.80 -5.72
N THR A 283 -12.26 -10.83 -5.01
CA THR A 283 -12.22 -10.80 -3.54
C THR A 283 -12.12 -9.37 -3.06
N GLN A 284 -12.99 -8.98 -2.14
CA GLN A 284 -12.99 -7.67 -1.52
C GLN A 284 -12.22 -7.68 -0.19
N GLN A 285 -11.30 -6.75 0.01
CA GLN A 285 -10.51 -6.58 1.23
C GLN A 285 -10.89 -5.27 1.92
N PHE A 286 -11.09 -5.32 3.24
CA PHE A 286 -11.36 -4.13 4.03
C PHE A 286 -10.27 -3.88 5.08
N HIS A 287 -9.68 -2.69 5.05
CA HIS A 287 -8.86 -2.13 6.13
C HIS A 287 -9.75 -1.25 7.00
N TYR A 288 -10.31 -1.83 8.03
CA TYR A 288 -11.32 -1.21 8.87
C TYR A 288 -10.75 -0.66 10.17
N GLY A 289 -11.27 0.51 10.60
CA GLY A 289 -10.99 1.10 11.91
C GLY A 289 -9.63 1.76 12.03
N THR A 290 -8.92 2.00 10.94
CA THR A 290 -7.62 2.66 10.96
C THR A 290 -7.77 4.17 11.07
N ILE A 291 -7.46 4.73 12.23
CA ILE A 291 -7.40 6.20 12.41
C ILE A 291 -6.09 6.69 11.80
N ARG A 292 -6.20 7.54 10.77
CA ARG A 292 -5.06 8.17 10.08
C ARG A 292 -4.92 9.63 10.54
N ASN A 293 -3.73 10.21 10.27
CA ASN A 293 -3.47 11.64 10.50
C ASN A 293 -3.79 12.13 11.92
N ASN A 294 -3.59 11.29 12.92
CA ASN A 294 -3.83 11.62 14.34
C ASN A 294 -2.64 12.30 15.02
N ASN A 295 -1.56 12.59 14.30
CA ASN A 295 -0.42 13.36 14.78
C ASN A 295 -0.53 14.79 14.26
N SER A 296 -0.49 15.77 15.18
CA SER A 296 -0.61 17.18 14.87
C SER A 296 0.72 17.88 14.54
N ARG A 297 1.82 17.14 14.46
CA ARG A 297 3.17 17.66 14.18
C ARG A 297 3.59 17.44 12.74
#